data_6c64e46e1a3b362c0b1fb81ecd80c854
#
_entry.id   6c64e46e1a3b362c0b1fb81ecd80c854
#
_cell.length_a   1.000
_cell.length_b   1.000
_cell.length_c   1.000
_cell.angle_alpha   90.00
_cell.angle_beta   90.00
_cell.angle_gamma   90.00
#
_symmetry.space_group_name_H-M   'P 1'
#
loop_
_entity.id
_entity.type
_entity.pdbx_description
1 polymer ?
#
loop_
_entity_poly.entity_id
_entity_poly.type
_entity_poly.pdbx_seq_one_letter_code
_entity_poly.pdbx_strand_id
1 'polypeptide(L)'
;MKSMNDSTVRELILDRTVLVEMEFGDTNWPHLMVEGKVDTGADGCSIDESLANHLGWKRSGFKTVKSSLGKETRDIVKGVVTIRGIRFHLRATVSDRGNLSHPLLIGHWVLKDLLNFEEELINR
;
A
#
# COMPACT_ATOMS: atom_id res chain seq x y z
N MET A 1 10.61 -5.92 25.32
CA MET A 1 11.80 -5.67 24.53
C MET A 1 11.49 -5.86 23.05
N LYS A 2 11.97 -4.95 22.26
CA LYS A 2 11.78 -5.04 20.82
C LYS A 2 12.66 -6.14 20.24
N SER A 3 12.10 -7.01 19.40
CA SER A 3 12.90 -8.02 18.69
C SER A 3 13.91 -7.34 17.77
N MET A 4 15.06 -7.95 17.61
CA MET A 4 16.10 -7.43 16.71
C MET A 4 15.66 -7.48 15.24
N ASN A 5 14.69 -8.33 14.91
CA ASN A 5 14.16 -8.46 13.55
C ASN A 5 12.93 -7.60 13.30
N ASP A 6 12.44 -6.94 14.34
CA ASP A 6 11.26 -6.10 14.19
C ASP A 6 11.66 -4.72 13.69
N SER A 7 11.15 -4.37 12.55
CA SER A 7 11.19 -3.01 12.07
C SER A 7 9.92 -2.31 12.49
N THR A 8 10.04 -1.15 13.09
CA THR A 8 8.88 -0.32 13.40
C THR A 8 8.37 0.37 12.15
N VAL A 9 7.14 0.87 12.20
CA VAL A 9 6.59 1.68 11.11
C VAL A 9 7.42 2.94 10.89
N ARG A 10 8.03 3.48 11.95
CA ARG A 10 8.95 4.61 11.83
C ARG A 10 10.15 4.29 10.96
N GLU A 11 10.70 3.08 11.10
CA GLU A 11 11.82 2.63 10.26
C GLU A 11 11.41 2.50 8.80
N LEU A 12 10.18 2.07 8.52
CA LEU A 12 9.65 2.03 7.16
C LEU A 12 9.67 3.40 6.50
N ILE A 13 9.29 4.43 7.24
CA ILE A 13 9.29 5.80 6.73
C ILE A 13 10.71 6.24 6.37
N LEU A 14 11.70 5.85 7.16
CA LEU A 14 13.10 6.17 6.91
C LEU A 14 13.67 5.37 5.74
N ASP A 15 13.27 4.12 5.58
CA ASP A 15 13.79 3.22 4.55
C ASP A 15 13.28 3.55 3.15
N ARG A 16 12.16 4.26 3.03
CA ARG A 16 11.52 4.66 1.78
C ARG A 16 10.94 3.52 0.96
N THR A 17 11.23 2.28 1.29
CA THR A 17 10.63 1.09 0.65
C THR A 17 10.22 0.09 1.73
N VAL A 18 9.24 -0.75 1.37
CA VAL A 18 8.74 -1.78 2.26
C VAL A 18 8.28 -2.98 1.44
N LEU A 19 8.54 -4.17 1.95
CA LEU A 19 7.96 -5.38 1.38
C LEU A 19 6.51 -5.49 1.82
N VAL A 20 5.62 -5.64 0.84
CA VAL A 20 4.19 -5.79 1.06
C VAL A 20 3.78 -7.16 0.57
N GLU A 21 3.17 -7.93 1.44
CA GLU A 21 2.59 -9.21 1.08
C GLU A 21 1.17 -8.95 0.58
N MET A 22 0.93 -9.16 -0.70
CA MET A 22 -0.34 -8.86 -1.35
C MET A 22 -1.12 -10.14 -1.62
N GLU A 23 -2.36 -10.19 -1.18
CA GLU A 23 -3.23 -11.33 -1.41
C GLU A 23 -3.94 -11.17 -2.75
N PHE A 24 -4.04 -12.28 -3.49
CA PHE A 24 -4.85 -12.31 -4.70
C PHE A 24 -6.34 -12.25 -4.34
N GLY A 25 -7.13 -11.67 -5.22
CA GLY A 25 -8.58 -11.69 -5.08
C GLY A 25 -9.14 -13.11 -5.04
N ASP A 26 -8.49 -14.03 -5.75
CA ASP A 26 -8.73 -15.46 -5.59
C ASP A 26 -7.83 -15.98 -4.47
N THR A 27 -8.43 -16.40 -3.37
CA THR A 27 -7.73 -16.80 -2.15
C THR A 27 -6.97 -18.11 -2.25
N ASN A 28 -7.09 -18.83 -3.38
CA ASN A 28 -6.38 -20.08 -3.58
C ASN A 28 -4.93 -19.91 -4.04
N TRP A 29 -4.53 -18.68 -4.36
CA TRP A 29 -3.19 -18.39 -4.82
C TRP A 29 -2.28 -17.97 -3.68
N PRO A 30 -0.98 -18.35 -3.72
CA PRO A 30 -0.01 -17.82 -2.77
C PRO A 30 0.05 -16.28 -2.84
N HIS A 31 0.42 -15.67 -1.73
CA HIS A 31 0.56 -14.22 -1.69
C HIS A 31 1.73 -13.75 -2.56
N LEU A 32 1.62 -12.56 -3.11
CA LEU A 32 2.66 -11.94 -3.92
C LEU A 32 3.44 -10.95 -3.07
N MET A 33 4.76 -11.08 -3.05
CA MET A 33 5.62 -10.13 -2.35
C MET A 33 6.01 -9.00 -3.30
N VAL A 34 5.68 -7.77 -2.93
CA VAL A 34 5.92 -6.59 -3.76
C VAL A 34 6.66 -5.55 -2.94
N GLU A 35 7.69 -4.95 -3.53
CA GLU A 35 8.36 -3.82 -2.91
C GLU A 35 7.57 -2.55 -3.20
N GLY A 36 7.06 -1.93 -2.16
CA GLY A 36 6.34 -0.66 -2.25
C GLY A 36 7.23 0.52 -1.89
N LYS A 37 6.96 1.66 -2.49
CA LYS A 37 7.63 2.92 -2.15
C LYS A 37 6.83 3.63 -1.08
N VAL A 38 7.51 4.04 -0.01
CA VAL A 38 6.90 4.85 1.05
C VAL A 38 6.99 6.31 0.64
N ASP A 39 5.85 6.97 0.58
CA ASP A 39 5.77 8.38 0.20
C ASP A 39 4.89 9.14 1.19
N THR A 40 5.53 9.78 2.15
CA THR A 40 4.83 10.56 3.19
C THR A 40 4.18 11.83 2.66
N GLY A 41 4.57 12.27 1.48
CA GLY A 41 3.97 13.43 0.82
C GLY A 41 2.69 13.10 0.06
N ALA A 42 2.39 11.82 -0.17
CA ALA A 42 1.16 11.38 -0.80
C ALA A 42 0.12 11.03 0.27
N ASP A 43 -1.12 11.47 0.10
CA ASP A 43 -2.17 11.17 1.06
C ASP A 43 -2.58 9.71 1.03
N GLY A 44 -2.88 9.19 -0.15
CA GLY A 44 -3.34 7.82 -0.34
C GLY A 44 -2.33 6.94 -1.03
N CYS A 45 -2.70 5.67 -1.21
CA CYS A 45 -1.90 4.69 -1.91
C CYS A 45 -2.23 4.68 -3.39
N SER A 46 -1.26 4.24 -4.20
CA SER A 46 -1.40 4.11 -5.64
C SER A 46 -0.83 2.77 -6.08
N ILE A 47 -1.51 2.09 -6.98
CA ILE A 47 -1.10 0.79 -7.50
C ILE A 47 -1.07 0.82 -9.02
N ASP A 48 -0.06 0.17 -9.61
CA ASP A 48 0.01 0.01 -11.05
C ASP A 48 -1.16 -0.84 -11.56
N GLU A 49 -1.74 -0.44 -12.68
CA GLU A 49 -2.87 -1.12 -13.28
C GLU A 49 -2.57 -2.59 -13.56
N SER A 50 -1.40 -2.89 -14.11
CA SER A 50 -1.00 -4.27 -14.41
C SER A 50 -0.95 -5.13 -13.15
N LEU A 51 -0.42 -4.57 -12.06
CA LEU A 51 -0.37 -5.28 -10.78
C LEU A 51 -1.76 -5.51 -10.23
N ALA A 52 -2.62 -4.49 -10.22
CA ALA A 52 -3.99 -4.62 -9.73
C ALA A 52 -4.78 -5.69 -10.52
N ASN A 53 -4.61 -5.70 -11.85
CA ASN A 53 -5.24 -6.70 -12.71
C ASN A 53 -4.69 -8.10 -12.44
N HIS A 54 -3.39 -8.23 -12.27
CA HIS A 54 -2.76 -9.51 -11.97
C HIS A 54 -3.25 -10.09 -10.64
N LEU A 55 -3.41 -9.24 -9.63
CA LEU A 55 -3.95 -9.64 -8.33
C LEU A 55 -5.45 -9.93 -8.35
N GLY A 56 -6.15 -9.46 -9.38
CA GLY A 56 -7.60 -9.61 -9.47
C GLY A 56 -8.35 -8.75 -8.45
N TRP A 57 -7.75 -7.65 -8.02
CA TRP A 57 -8.41 -6.75 -7.08
C TRP A 57 -9.58 -6.04 -7.73
N LYS A 58 -10.71 -6.02 -7.02
CA LYS A 58 -11.95 -5.48 -7.56
C LYS A 58 -11.95 -3.96 -7.56
N ARG A 59 -12.48 -3.38 -8.64
CA ARG A 59 -12.79 -1.96 -8.70
C ARG A 59 -13.93 -1.66 -7.72
N SER A 60 -13.75 -0.62 -6.89
CA SER A 60 -14.72 -0.25 -5.86
C SER A 60 -15.11 1.23 -5.93
N GLY A 61 -15.03 1.81 -7.10
CA GLY A 61 -15.35 3.20 -7.32
C GLY A 61 -14.23 3.94 -8.04
N PHE A 62 -14.28 5.24 -8.00
CA PHE A 62 -13.29 6.09 -8.62
C PHE A 62 -13.07 7.35 -7.80
N LYS A 63 -11.97 8.02 -8.07
CA LYS A 63 -11.59 9.26 -7.41
C LYS A 63 -11.05 10.24 -8.44
N THR A 64 -11.42 11.50 -8.30
CA THR A 64 -10.83 12.58 -9.10
C THR A 64 -9.55 13.06 -8.43
N VAL A 65 -8.46 13.06 -9.19
CA VAL A 65 -7.13 13.43 -8.72
C VAL A 65 -6.66 14.66 -9.49
N LYS A 66 -6.14 15.64 -8.77
CA LYS A 66 -5.51 16.81 -9.39
C LYS A 66 -4.06 16.48 -9.73
N SER A 67 -3.64 16.88 -10.93
CA SER A 67 -2.26 16.77 -11.37
C SER A 67 -1.83 18.08 -12.04
N SER A 68 -0.56 18.17 -12.39
CA SER A 68 -0.04 19.33 -13.11
C SER A 68 -0.70 19.53 -14.49
N LEU A 69 -1.29 18.48 -15.04
CA LEU A 69 -1.98 18.50 -16.32
C LEU A 69 -3.49 18.74 -16.20
N GLY A 70 -3.99 18.94 -14.97
CA GLY A 70 -5.41 19.15 -14.70
C GLY A 70 -5.99 18.06 -13.80
N LYS A 71 -7.27 17.78 -13.97
CA LYS A 71 -7.97 16.74 -13.20
C LYS A 71 -8.05 15.45 -14.02
N GLU A 72 -7.84 14.32 -13.37
CA GLU A 72 -8.09 13.01 -13.96
C GLU A 72 -8.87 12.14 -13.01
N THR A 73 -9.62 11.18 -13.55
CA THR A 73 -10.38 10.21 -12.77
C THR A 73 -9.61 8.91 -12.75
N ARG A 74 -9.40 8.36 -11.56
CA ARG A 74 -8.72 7.06 -11.37
C ARG A 74 -9.63 6.10 -10.67
N ASP A 75 -9.61 4.85 -11.11
CA ASP A 75 -10.32 3.78 -10.42
C ASP A 75 -9.72 3.54 -9.05
N ILE A 76 -10.56 3.09 -8.13
CA ILE A 76 -10.15 2.65 -6.81
C ILE A 76 -10.28 1.14 -6.77
N VAL A 77 -9.27 0.47 -6.22
CA VAL A 77 -9.30 -0.97 -5.96
C VAL A 77 -9.13 -1.21 -4.46
N LYS A 78 -9.63 -2.35 -4.01
CA LYS A 78 -9.43 -2.83 -2.63
C LYS A 78 -8.88 -4.23 -2.67
N GLY A 79 -7.95 -4.49 -1.77
CA GLY A 79 -7.38 -5.82 -1.59
C GLY A 79 -6.82 -5.96 -0.20
N VAL A 80 -6.33 -7.15 0.11
CA VAL A 80 -5.76 -7.44 1.43
C VAL A 80 -4.26 -7.51 1.32
N VAL A 81 -3.59 -6.84 2.24
CA VAL A 81 -2.13 -6.82 2.31
C VAL A 81 -1.67 -7.09 3.73
N THR A 82 -0.40 -7.48 3.85
CA THR A 82 0.28 -7.59 5.14
C THR A 82 1.57 -6.80 5.07
N ILE A 83 1.74 -5.86 5.98
CA ILE A 83 2.95 -5.05 6.12
C ILE A 83 3.44 -5.19 7.55
N ARG A 84 4.69 -5.65 7.70
CA ARG A 84 5.30 -5.87 9.01
C ARG A 84 4.45 -6.71 9.94
N GLY A 85 3.82 -7.75 9.41
CA GLY A 85 2.98 -8.66 10.17
C GLY A 85 1.56 -8.16 10.43
N ILE A 86 1.22 -6.97 10.01
CA ILE A 86 -0.13 -6.39 10.17
C ILE A 86 -0.91 -6.60 8.88
N ARG A 87 -1.98 -7.39 8.97
CA ARG A 87 -2.87 -7.69 7.84
C ARG A 87 -4.06 -6.74 7.85
N PHE A 88 -4.32 -6.09 6.74
CA PHE A 88 -5.41 -5.12 6.64
C PHE A 88 -5.91 -4.96 5.20
N HIS A 89 -7.07 -4.34 5.05
CA HIS A 89 -7.60 -3.99 3.74
C HIS A 89 -6.95 -2.70 3.25
N LEU A 90 -6.34 -2.78 2.08
CA LEU A 90 -5.72 -1.63 1.42
C LEU A 90 -6.65 -1.11 0.32
N ARG A 91 -6.81 0.20 0.30
CA ARG A 91 -7.51 0.91 -0.75
C ARG A 91 -6.49 1.74 -1.51
N ALA A 92 -6.48 1.62 -2.83
CA ALA A 92 -5.50 2.31 -3.66
C ALA A 92 -6.14 2.82 -4.95
N THR A 93 -5.65 3.95 -5.43
CA THR A 93 -6.01 4.42 -6.78
C THR A 93 -5.16 3.69 -7.81
N VAL A 94 -5.77 3.36 -8.94
CA VAL A 94 -5.10 2.68 -10.03
C VAL A 94 -4.47 3.72 -10.94
N SER A 95 -3.22 3.51 -11.29
CA SER A 95 -2.51 4.39 -12.21
C SER A 95 -1.52 3.60 -13.07
N ASP A 96 -1.09 4.18 -14.17
CA ASP A 96 -0.04 3.60 -14.97
C ASP A 96 1.31 3.96 -14.37
N ARG A 97 1.92 3.01 -13.66
CA ARG A 97 3.21 3.17 -13.01
C ARG A 97 4.31 2.36 -13.70
N GLY A 98 4.05 1.90 -14.93
CA GLY A 98 4.99 1.05 -15.65
C GLY A 98 6.36 1.68 -15.88
N ASN A 99 6.46 3.01 -15.90
CA ASN A 99 7.70 3.74 -16.06
C ASN A 99 8.34 4.15 -14.73
N LEU A 100 7.74 3.76 -13.61
CA LEU A 100 8.25 4.06 -12.27
C LEU A 100 8.93 2.83 -11.69
N SER A 101 9.86 3.05 -10.78
CA SER A 101 10.65 1.98 -10.18
C SER A 101 9.81 1.05 -9.29
N HIS A 102 8.66 1.50 -8.81
CA HIS A 102 7.83 0.74 -7.89
C HIS A 102 6.38 0.71 -8.36
N PRO A 103 5.77 -0.49 -8.43
CA PRO A 103 4.37 -0.62 -8.84
C PRO A 103 3.37 -0.27 -7.76
N LEU A 104 3.82 -0.06 -6.53
CA LEU A 104 2.98 0.26 -5.38
C LEU A 104 3.58 1.43 -4.61
N LEU A 105 2.74 2.41 -4.28
CA LEU A 105 3.10 3.56 -3.46
C LEU A 105 2.24 3.54 -2.20
N ILE A 106 2.88 3.63 -1.05
CA ILE A 106 2.23 3.66 0.25
C ILE A 106 2.21 5.10 0.76
N GLY A 107 1.01 5.64 0.88
CA GLY A 107 0.82 7.03 1.25
C GLY A 107 0.65 7.26 2.74
N HIS A 108 0.52 8.52 3.09
CA HIS A 108 0.50 9.03 4.47
C HIS A 108 -0.56 8.38 5.36
N TRP A 109 -1.79 8.26 4.87
CA TRP A 109 -2.89 7.75 5.71
C TRP A 109 -2.68 6.32 6.19
N VAL A 110 -2.16 5.46 5.31
CA VAL A 110 -1.86 4.07 5.68
C VAL A 110 -0.73 4.02 6.70
N LEU A 111 0.31 4.82 6.52
CA LEU A 111 1.43 4.88 7.46
C LEU A 111 0.96 5.35 8.84
N LYS A 112 0.09 6.34 8.88
CA LYS A 112 -0.48 6.84 10.14
C LYS A 112 -1.29 5.76 10.85
N ASP A 113 -2.13 5.03 10.12
CA ASP A 113 -2.93 3.96 10.69
C ASP A 113 -2.05 2.83 11.23
N LEU A 114 -0.99 2.47 10.52
CA LEU A 114 -0.03 1.46 10.96
C LEU A 114 0.70 1.91 12.22
N LEU A 115 1.09 3.18 12.31
CA LEU A 115 1.73 3.73 13.52
C LEU A 115 0.79 3.65 14.72
N ASN A 116 -0.46 4.04 14.55
CA ASN A 116 -1.46 4.00 15.63
C ASN A 116 -1.69 2.57 16.11
N PHE A 117 -1.80 1.62 15.18
CA PHE A 117 -1.98 0.21 15.52
C PHE A 117 -0.76 -0.33 16.28
N GLU A 118 0.44 -0.01 15.84
CA GLU A 118 1.68 -0.42 16.49
C GLU A 118 1.77 0.13 17.92
N GLU A 119 1.41 1.39 18.13
CA GLU A 119 1.40 2.00 19.46
C GLU A 119 0.39 1.33 20.38
N GLU A 120 -0.79 0.98 19.89
CA GLU A 120 -1.79 0.24 20.67
C GLU A 120 -1.25 -1.11 21.13
N LEU A 121 -0.53 -1.82 20.29
CA LEU A 121 0.08 -3.10 20.64
C LEU A 121 1.15 -2.96 21.73
N ILE A 122 1.93 -1.88 21.68
CA ILE A 122 2.98 -1.61 22.65
C ILE A 122 2.40 -1.24 24.02
N ASN A 123 1.29 -0.53 24.01
CA ASN A 123 0.67 0.00 25.25
C ASN A 123 -0.32 -0.96 25.93
N ARG A 124 -0.44 -2.16 25.42
CA ARG A 124 -1.30 -3.18 26.05
C ARG A 124 -0.67 -3.85 27.26
#